data_88040694b907fd1eda9c16b1347396f6
#
_entry.id   88040694b907fd1eda9c16b1347396f6
#
_cell.length_a   1.000
_cell.length_b   1.000
_cell.length_c   1.000
_cell.angle_alpha   90.00
_cell.angle_beta   90.00
_cell.angle_gamma   90.00
#
_symmetry.space_group_name_H-M   'P 1'
#
loop_
_entity.id
_entity.type
_entity.pdbx_description
1 polymer ?
#
loop_
_entity_poly.entity_id
_entity_poly.type
_entity_poly.pdbx_seq_one_letter_code
_entity_poly.pdbx_strand_id
1 'polypeptide(L)'
;WHFIGHLQSNKVKFIAPFVQLIHSVDSLKLLKEINKQALKNNRVIDCLLQVHIAQEETKFGFSEKELEDLFNTNLNELHELKNVRIVGLMGMASLTDDMDKVRNEFKFLRTLFERFSKLPITNCKLQILSMGMTSDYKIAIEEGSNMVRIGSLIFGEREKKN
;
A
#
# COMPACT_ATOMS: atom_id res chain seq x y z
N TRP A 1 -9.28 -9.14 -8.87
CA TRP A 1 -7.95 -8.68 -9.28
C TRP A 1 -7.37 -7.68 -8.27
N HIS A 2 -6.08 -7.86 -7.93
CA HIS A 2 -5.28 -6.92 -7.14
C HIS A 2 -4.21 -6.28 -8.03
N PHE A 3 -4.01 -4.99 -7.87
CA PHE A 3 -2.92 -4.27 -8.54
C PHE A 3 -1.81 -3.97 -7.54
N ILE A 4 -0.60 -4.50 -7.77
CA ILE A 4 0.51 -4.43 -6.81
C ILE A 4 1.74 -3.64 -7.29
N GLY A 5 1.85 -3.35 -8.59
CA GLY A 5 2.95 -2.56 -9.16
C GLY A 5 2.75 -1.05 -8.98
N HIS A 6 3.77 -0.25 -9.29
CA HIS A 6 3.63 1.21 -9.32
C HIS A 6 2.55 1.65 -10.31
N LEU A 7 1.59 2.45 -9.84
CA LEU A 7 0.43 2.89 -10.62
C LEU A 7 0.56 4.36 -11.04
N GLN A 8 0.77 4.58 -12.31
CA GLN A 8 0.70 5.94 -12.87
C GLN A 8 -0.76 6.43 -12.93
N SER A 9 -1.01 7.68 -12.57
CA SER A 9 -2.37 8.26 -12.54
C SER A 9 -3.12 8.14 -13.87
N ASN A 10 -2.43 8.28 -15.02
CA ASN A 10 -3.02 8.14 -16.34
C ASN A 10 -3.45 6.69 -16.69
N LYS A 11 -2.99 5.70 -15.94
CA LYS A 11 -3.31 4.27 -16.11
C LYS A 11 -4.49 3.82 -15.26
N VAL A 12 -4.87 4.57 -14.23
CA VAL A 12 -5.99 4.23 -13.33
C VAL A 12 -7.27 3.91 -14.09
N LYS A 13 -7.60 4.69 -15.12
CA LYS A 13 -8.80 4.50 -15.96
C LYS A 13 -8.90 3.11 -16.59
N PHE A 14 -7.79 2.42 -16.81
CA PHE A 14 -7.78 1.10 -17.46
C PHE A 14 -8.04 -0.04 -16.47
N ILE A 15 -7.74 0.16 -15.18
CA ILE A 15 -7.92 -0.88 -14.15
C ILE A 15 -9.16 -0.63 -13.28
N ALA A 16 -9.63 0.59 -13.17
CA ALA A 16 -10.80 0.96 -12.37
C ALA A 16 -12.07 0.13 -12.67
N PRO A 17 -12.34 -0.30 -13.92
CA PRO A 17 -13.53 -1.12 -14.23
C PRO A 17 -13.55 -2.48 -13.52
N PHE A 18 -12.41 -3.07 -13.15
CA PHE A 18 -12.36 -4.45 -12.67
C PHE A 18 -11.50 -4.69 -11.41
N VAL A 19 -10.57 -3.77 -11.07
CA VAL A 19 -9.69 -3.96 -9.91
C VAL A 19 -10.49 -3.98 -8.61
N GLN A 20 -10.13 -4.88 -7.70
CA GLN A 20 -10.73 -4.96 -6.37
C GLN A 20 -9.91 -4.22 -5.33
N LEU A 21 -8.59 -4.38 -5.36
CA LEU A 21 -7.66 -3.81 -4.40
C LEU A 21 -6.43 -3.25 -5.11
N ILE A 22 -6.09 -1.99 -4.81
CA ILE A 22 -4.87 -1.34 -5.27
C ILE A 22 -3.92 -1.22 -4.08
N HIS A 23 -2.74 -1.86 -4.16
CA HIS A 23 -1.76 -1.89 -3.07
C HIS A 23 -0.81 -0.69 -3.07
N SER A 24 -0.65 -0.02 -4.20
CA SER A 24 0.44 0.93 -4.48
C SER A 24 -0.03 2.39 -4.51
N VAL A 25 -0.92 2.77 -3.58
CA VAL A 25 -1.35 4.17 -3.48
C VAL A 25 -0.30 4.96 -2.69
N ASP A 26 0.49 5.74 -3.40
CA ASP A 26 1.68 6.44 -2.89
C ASP A 26 1.48 7.93 -2.66
N SER A 27 0.29 8.46 -2.96
CA SER A 27 0.01 9.89 -2.84
C SER A 27 -1.50 10.18 -2.76
N LEU A 28 -1.85 11.28 -2.11
CA LEU A 28 -3.24 11.79 -2.11
C LEU A 28 -3.72 12.12 -3.53
N LYS A 29 -2.82 12.58 -4.41
CA LYS A 29 -3.13 12.82 -5.82
C LYS A 29 -3.60 11.56 -6.53
N LEU A 30 -2.90 10.45 -6.33
CA LEU A 30 -3.27 9.15 -6.92
C LEU A 30 -4.59 8.66 -6.32
N LEU A 31 -4.78 8.78 -5.01
CA LEU A 31 -6.03 8.39 -4.35
C LEU A 31 -7.24 9.16 -4.90
N LYS A 32 -7.11 10.48 -5.13
CA LYS A 32 -8.13 11.30 -5.77
C LYS A 32 -8.44 10.84 -7.20
N GLU A 33 -7.42 10.48 -7.99
CA GLU A 33 -7.65 9.97 -9.34
C GLU A 33 -8.35 8.60 -9.32
N ILE A 34 -7.99 7.71 -8.38
CA ILE A 34 -8.68 6.43 -8.20
C ILE A 34 -10.16 6.68 -7.87
N ASN A 35 -10.44 7.57 -6.92
CA ASN A 35 -11.82 7.94 -6.56
C ASN A 35 -12.62 8.45 -7.77
N LYS A 36 -12.03 9.34 -8.57
CA LYS A 36 -12.65 9.89 -9.78
C LYS A 36 -12.98 8.81 -10.81
N GLN A 37 -12.05 7.86 -11.04
CA GLN A 37 -12.27 6.79 -12.01
C GLN A 37 -13.23 5.72 -11.47
N ALA A 38 -13.19 5.44 -10.16
CA ALA A 38 -14.15 4.56 -9.49
C ALA A 38 -15.58 5.10 -9.60
N LEU A 39 -15.79 6.41 -9.36
CA LEU A 39 -17.08 7.08 -9.55
C LEU A 39 -17.61 6.91 -10.98
N LYS A 40 -16.77 7.11 -12.01
CA LYS A 40 -17.16 6.94 -13.42
C LYS A 40 -17.61 5.51 -13.75
N ASN A 41 -17.14 4.54 -13.01
CA ASN A 41 -17.49 3.12 -13.19
C ASN A 41 -18.54 2.63 -12.19
N ASN A 42 -19.18 3.53 -11.42
CA ASN A 42 -20.16 3.21 -10.37
C ASN A 42 -19.61 2.17 -9.36
N ARG A 43 -18.34 2.32 -8.94
CA ARG A 43 -17.67 1.39 -8.04
C ARG A 43 -17.12 2.10 -6.82
N VAL A 44 -16.84 1.30 -5.79
CA VAL A 44 -15.96 1.65 -4.68
C VAL A 44 -14.75 0.71 -4.74
N ILE A 45 -13.55 1.27 -4.75
CA ILE A 45 -12.29 0.50 -4.89
C ILE A 45 -11.54 0.54 -3.56
N ASP A 46 -11.10 -0.64 -3.10
CA ASP A 46 -10.28 -0.77 -1.91
C ASP A 46 -8.82 -0.36 -2.23
N CYS A 47 -8.21 0.36 -1.30
CA CYS A 47 -6.86 0.89 -1.45
C CYS A 47 -6.01 0.59 -0.21
N LEU A 48 -4.76 0.20 -0.43
CA LEU A 48 -3.73 0.25 0.61
C LEU A 48 -2.84 1.47 0.35
N LEU A 49 -2.53 2.20 1.41
CA LEU A 49 -1.53 3.26 1.30
C LEU A 49 -0.14 2.63 1.32
N GLN A 50 0.63 2.89 0.29
CA GLN A 50 2.02 2.44 0.22
C GLN A 50 2.88 3.37 1.07
N VAL A 51 3.57 2.80 2.05
CA VAL A 51 4.47 3.51 2.96
C VAL A 51 5.91 3.24 2.57
N HIS A 52 6.71 4.28 2.56
CA HIS A 52 8.14 4.20 2.39
C HIS A 52 8.80 3.79 3.70
N ILE A 53 9.19 2.52 3.82
CA ILE A 53 9.81 1.97 5.03
C ILE A 53 11.30 1.64 4.88
N ALA A 54 11.76 1.47 3.69
CA ALA A 54 13.15 1.12 3.40
C ALA A 54 14.03 2.39 3.29
N GLN A 55 15.33 2.30 3.57
CA GLN A 55 16.27 3.44 3.65
C GLN A 55 16.85 3.91 2.30
N GLU A 56 16.36 3.43 1.16
CA GLU A 56 16.89 3.82 -0.17
C GLU A 56 16.22 5.11 -0.69
N GLU A 57 16.96 5.99 -1.38
CA GLU A 57 16.47 7.31 -1.81
C GLU A 57 15.46 7.29 -2.96
N THR A 58 15.36 6.22 -3.74
CA THR A 58 14.47 6.12 -4.91
C THR A 58 13.16 5.46 -4.57
N LYS A 59 12.22 6.17 -3.88
CA LYS A 59 11.05 5.45 -3.39
C LYS A 59 9.72 6.11 -3.64
N PHE A 60 8.80 5.22 -4.01
CA PHE A 60 7.39 5.49 -4.01
C PHE A 60 6.81 5.15 -2.62
N GLY A 61 5.92 5.98 -2.14
CA GLY A 61 5.23 5.76 -0.87
C GLY A 61 5.19 6.99 0.00
N PHE A 62 4.22 7.04 0.88
CA PHE A 62 4.11 8.06 1.91
C PHE A 62 5.23 7.91 2.94
N SER A 63 5.86 9.00 3.33
CA SER A 63 6.61 9.08 4.57
C SER A 63 5.66 9.05 5.78
N GLU A 64 6.20 8.80 6.99
CA GLU A 64 5.41 8.88 8.22
C GLU A 64 4.71 10.24 8.36
N LYS A 65 5.44 11.34 8.11
CA LYS A 65 4.89 12.69 8.17
C LYS A 65 3.76 12.92 7.18
N GLU A 66 3.89 12.46 5.95
CA GLU A 66 2.82 12.58 4.94
C GLU A 66 1.59 11.76 5.31
N LEU A 67 1.75 10.59 5.98
CA LEU A 67 0.62 9.85 6.53
C LEU A 67 -0.04 10.61 7.69
N GLU A 68 0.74 11.22 8.57
CA GLU A 68 0.21 12.06 9.64
C GLU A 68 -0.57 13.24 9.08
N ASP A 69 -0.02 13.93 8.09
CA ASP A 69 -0.69 15.05 7.43
C ASP A 69 -1.97 14.57 6.72
N LEU A 70 -1.94 13.40 6.10
CA LEU A 70 -3.12 12.82 5.45
C LEU A 70 -4.26 12.54 6.45
N PHE A 71 -3.93 11.97 7.60
CA PHE A 71 -4.92 11.55 8.58
C PHE A 71 -5.31 12.64 9.60
N ASN A 72 -4.56 13.72 9.72
CA ASN A 72 -4.88 14.82 10.63
C ASN A 72 -5.33 16.07 9.89
N THR A 73 -4.57 16.52 8.89
CA THR A 73 -4.79 17.79 8.21
C THR A 73 -5.76 17.65 7.03
N ASN A 74 -5.68 16.55 6.31
CA ASN A 74 -6.45 16.32 5.09
C ASN A 74 -7.71 15.47 5.31
N LEU A 75 -8.20 15.34 6.54
CA LEU A 75 -9.38 14.54 6.89
C LEU A 75 -10.62 14.92 6.08
N ASN A 76 -10.88 16.21 5.89
CA ASN A 76 -12.03 16.68 5.11
C ASN A 76 -11.92 16.21 3.66
N GLU A 77 -10.74 16.24 3.06
CA GLU A 77 -10.52 15.74 1.71
C GLU A 77 -10.73 14.23 1.62
N LEU A 78 -10.26 13.48 2.62
CA LEU A 78 -10.51 12.03 2.69
C LEU A 78 -12.00 11.71 2.81
N HIS A 79 -12.76 12.47 3.60
CA HIS A 79 -14.19 12.26 3.76
C HIS A 79 -14.99 12.50 2.47
N GLU A 80 -14.47 13.30 1.55
CA GLU A 80 -15.09 13.52 0.24
C GLU A 80 -14.84 12.38 -0.77
N LEU A 81 -13.87 11.53 -0.52
CA LEU A 81 -13.52 10.42 -1.39
C LEU A 81 -14.47 9.22 -1.19
N LYS A 82 -15.70 9.32 -1.67
CA LYS A 82 -16.80 8.34 -1.45
C LYS A 82 -16.65 7.04 -2.24
N ASN A 83 -15.80 7.02 -3.27
CA ASN A 83 -15.63 5.90 -4.18
C ASN A 83 -14.30 5.13 -3.97
N VAL A 84 -13.62 5.38 -2.85
CA VAL A 84 -12.49 4.59 -2.38
C VAL A 84 -12.66 4.26 -0.89
N ARG A 85 -12.07 3.14 -0.47
CA ARG A 85 -11.91 2.77 0.94
C ARG A 85 -10.44 2.50 1.22
N ILE A 86 -9.89 3.16 2.21
CA ILE A 86 -8.54 2.84 2.70
C ILE A 86 -8.67 1.68 3.67
N VAL A 87 -8.22 0.49 3.25
CA VAL A 87 -8.41 -0.75 4.00
C VAL A 87 -7.11 -1.26 4.63
N GLY A 88 -5.99 -0.58 4.44
CA GLY A 88 -4.73 -1.01 5.03
C GLY A 88 -3.51 -0.22 4.58
N LEU A 89 -2.36 -0.71 5.02
CA LEU A 89 -1.05 -0.22 4.62
C LEU A 89 -0.29 -1.29 3.84
N MET A 90 0.58 -0.85 2.95
CA MET A 90 1.53 -1.70 2.23
C MET A 90 2.94 -1.13 2.36
N GLY A 91 3.92 -2.01 2.53
CA GLY A 91 5.33 -1.64 2.48
C GLY A 91 6.19 -2.70 1.82
N MET A 92 7.34 -2.25 1.34
CA MET A 92 8.41 -3.11 0.83
C MET A 92 9.68 -2.78 1.59
N ALA A 93 10.29 -3.81 2.19
CA ALA A 93 11.57 -3.67 2.85
C ALA A 93 12.73 -3.46 1.86
N SER A 94 13.87 -3.05 2.36
CA SER A 94 15.12 -2.96 1.60
C SER A 94 15.49 -4.33 1.00
N LEU A 95 16.00 -4.33 -0.22
CA LEU A 95 16.58 -5.52 -0.82
C LEU A 95 18.01 -5.70 -0.27
N THR A 96 18.13 -6.53 0.77
CA THR A 96 19.38 -6.76 1.49
C THR A 96 19.39 -8.15 2.13
N ASP A 97 20.59 -8.65 2.42
CA ASP A 97 20.78 -9.88 3.21
C ASP A 97 20.76 -9.63 4.73
N ASP A 98 20.71 -8.36 5.15
CA ASP A 98 20.57 -7.96 6.55
C ASP A 98 19.10 -8.13 7.01
N MET A 99 18.80 -9.29 7.55
CA MET A 99 17.45 -9.65 8.00
C MET A 99 17.00 -8.87 9.25
N ASP A 100 17.92 -8.37 10.06
CA ASP A 100 17.59 -7.51 11.20
C ASP A 100 17.10 -6.14 10.73
N LYS A 101 17.73 -5.59 9.69
CA LYS A 101 17.26 -4.37 9.03
C LYS A 101 15.87 -4.57 8.44
N VAL A 102 15.64 -5.65 7.70
CA VAL A 102 14.33 -6.00 7.13
C VAL A 102 13.27 -6.09 8.22
N ARG A 103 13.59 -6.77 9.33
CA ARG A 103 12.70 -6.92 10.48
C ARG A 103 12.33 -5.56 11.09
N ASN A 104 13.30 -4.68 11.27
CA ASN A 104 13.06 -3.35 11.83
C ASN A 104 12.17 -2.49 10.92
N GLU A 105 12.33 -2.58 9.60
CA GLU A 105 11.49 -1.90 8.63
C GLU A 105 10.03 -2.41 8.70
N PHE A 106 9.81 -3.72 8.85
CA PHE A 106 8.47 -4.29 9.03
C PHE A 106 7.85 -3.92 10.39
N LYS A 107 8.63 -3.91 11.48
CA LYS A 107 8.17 -3.41 12.79
C LYS A 107 7.72 -1.96 12.70
N PHE A 108 8.46 -1.13 11.98
CA PHE A 108 8.08 0.27 11.78
C PHE A 108 6.71 0.37 11.07
N LEU A 109 6.51 -0.37 9.97
CA LEU A 109 5.22 -0.38 9.27
C LEU A 109 4.08 -0.88 10.18
N ARG A 110 4.34 -1.92 10.98
CA ARG A 110 3.39 -2.44 11.97
C ARG A 110 2.99 -1.37 12.98
N THR A 111 3.96 -0.63 13.50
CA THR A 111 3.71 0.47 14.46
C THR A 111 2.79 1.54 13.85
N LEU A 112 3.04 1.94 12.60
CA LEU A 112 2.18 2.90 11.90
C LEU A 112 0.78 2.33 11.70
N PHE A 113 0.67 1.07 11.30
CA PHE A 113 -0.63 0.40 11.13
C PHE A 113 -1.44 0.39 12.42
N GLU A 114 -0.85 0.01 13.55
CA GLU A 114 -1.51 -0.02 14.85
C GLU A 114 -1.93 1.38 15.35
N ARG A 115 -1.11 2.37 15.07
CA ARG A 115 -1.38 3.77 15.42
C ARG A 115 -2.57 4.32 14.62
N PHE A 116 -2.54 4.19 13.30
CA PHE A 116 -3.56 4.75 12.43
C PHE A 116 -4.87 3.92 12.41
N SER A 117 -4.81 2.61 12.72
CA SER A 117 -6.03 1.78 12.83
C SER A 117 -6.99 2.20 13.94
N LYS A 118 -6.51 2.98 14.92
CA LYS A 118 -7.31 3.49 16.05
C LYS A 118 -8.06 4.78 15.73
N LEU A 119 -7.77 5.40 14.58
CA LEU A 119 -8.39 6.66 14.22
C LEU A 119 -9.83 6.44 13.70
N PRO A 120 -10.83 7.18 14.20
CA PRO A 120 -12.22 7.05 13.77
C PRO A 120 -12.47 7.80 12.44
N ILE A 121 -11.98 7.24 11.33
CA ILE A 121 -12.10 7.87 10.00
C ILE A 121 -13.10 7.08 9.16
N THR A 122 -14.12 7.74 8.63
CA THR A 122 -15.30 7.14 7.99
C THR A 122 -14.96 6.21 6.82
N ASN A 123 -14.03 6.60 5.95
CA ASN A 123 -13.64 5.82 4.76
C ASN A 123 -12.32 5.05 4.96
N CYS A 124 -11.87 4.92 6.22
CA CYS A 124 -10.61 4.31 6.56
C CYS A 124 -10.81 3.30 7.70
N LYS A 125 -10.71 2.01 7.37
CA LYS A 125 -10.70 0.94 8.35
C LYS A 125 -9.53 0.03 8.04
N LEU A 126 -8.39 0.27 8.67
CA LEU A 126 -7.18 -0.50 8.44
C LEU A 126 -7.34 -1.92 8.97
N GLN A 127 -7.40 -2.89 8.07
CA GLN A 127 -7.52 -4.32 8.35
C GLN A 127 -6.44 -5.14 7.67
N ILE A 128 -5.81 -4.58 6.62
CA ILE A 128 -4.81 -5.26 5.81
C ILE A 128 -3.44 -4.63 6.05
N LEU A 129 -2.49 -5.45 6.50
CA LEU A 129 -1.09 -5.12 6.56
C LEU A 129 -0.35 -5.96 5.52
N SER A 130 -0.10 -5.35 4.34
CA SER A 130 0.52 -6.02 3.21
C SER A 130 2.01 -5.76 3.18
N MET A 131 2.79 -6.71 3.66
CA MET A 131 4.25 -6.67 3.61
C MET A 131 4.80 -8.09 3.46
N GLY A 132 6.01 -8.22 2.91
CA GLY A 132 6.64 -9.49 2.63
C GLY A 132 6.45 -9.98 1.20
N MET A 133 7.56 -10.38 0.61
CA MET A 133 7.69 -10.98 -0.71
C MET A 133 8.45 -12.31 -0.61
N THR A 134 8.85 -12.89 -1.74
CA THR A 134 9.49 -14.22 -1.79
C THR A 134 10.69 -14.37 -0.83
N SER A 135 11.51 -13.33 -0.66
CA SER A 135 12.74 -13.40 0.15
C SER A 135 12.53 -13.19 1.65
N ASP A 136 11.45 -12.48 2.03
CA ASP A 136 11.31 -11.94 3.39
C ASP A 136 9.91 -12.19 4.02
N TYR A 137 9.02 -12.93 3.33
CA TYR A 137 7.64 -13.16 3.79
C TYR A 137 7.56 -13.80 5.18
N LYS A 138 8.51 -14.66 5.55
CA LYS A 138 8.51 -15.31 6.87
C LYS A 138 8.66 -14.27 7.97
N ILE A 139 9.64 -13.38 7.84
CA ILE A 139 9.87 -12.28 8.78
C ILE A 139 8.65 -11.34 8.80
N ALA A 140 8.09 -11.04 7.62
CA ALA A 140 6.89 -10.21 7.53
C ALA A 140 5.71 -10.80 8.31
N ILE A 141 5.48 -12.12 8.23
CA ILE A 141 4.43 -12.82 8.98
C ILE A 141 4.70 -12.75 10.49
N GLU A 142 5.94 -12.98 10.91
CA GLU A 142 6.36 -12.86 12.33
C GLU A 142 6.09 -11.45 12.86
N GLU A 143 6.30 -10.43 12.04
CA GLU A 143 6.05 -9.03 12.40
C GLU A 143 4.58 -8.60 12.15
N GLY A 144 3.67 -9.53 11.87
CA GLY A 144 2.23 -9.33 11.86
C GLY A 144 1.62 -9.01 10.50
N SER A 145 2.32 -9.29 9.40
CA SER A 145 1.71 -9.25 8.07
C SER A 145 0.54 -10.22 7.99
N ASN A 146 -0.58 -9.77 7.43
CA ASN A 146 -1.72 -10.63 7.12
C ASN A 146 -1.96 -10.76 5.61
N MET A 147 -1.09 -10.16 4.79
CA MET A 147 -1.10 -10.30 3.33
C MET A 147 0.32 -10.23 2.78
N VAL A 148 0.80 -11.33 2.20
CA VAL A 148 2.10 -11.42 1.52
C VAL A 148 1.94 -11.42 0.00
N ARG A 149 3.00 -11.07 -0.73
CA ARG A 149 3.00 -10.97 -2.20
C ARG A 149 4.06 -11.88 -2.80
N ILE A 150 3.70 -13.13 -3.05
CA ILE A 150 4.62 -14.16 -3.51
C ILE A 150 4.58 -14.27 -5.04
N GLY A 151 5.72 -14.12 -5.69
CA GLY A 151 5.87 -14.23 -7.13
C GLY A 151 6.86 -15.33 -7.53
N SER A 152 8.17 -15.05 -7.47
CA SER A 152 9.20 -15.95 -7.96
C SER A 152 9.22 -17.33 -7.27
N LEU A 153 8.78 -17.43 -6.02
CA LEU A 153 8.67 -18.72 -5.33
C LEU A 153 7.62 -19.64 -5.96
N ILE A 154 6.59 -19.08 -6.60
CA ILE A 154 5.49 -19.83 -7.21
C ILE A 154 5.71 -20.00 -8.72
N PHE A 155 6.14 -18.94 -9.40
CA PHE A 155 6.21 -18.88 -10.87
C PHE A 155 7.63 -19.02 -11.42
N GLY A 156 8.65 -19.18 -10.55
CA GLY A 156 10.06 -19.15 -10.96
C GLY A 156 10.63 -17.74 -11.14
N GLU A 157 11.91 -17.67 -11.34
CA GLU A 157 12.61 -16.40 -11.63
C GLU A 157 12.30 -15.91 -13.05
N ARG A 158 12.27 -14.58 -13.22
CA ARG A 158 12.13 -14.00 -14.55
C ARG A 158 13.41 -14.21 -15.34
N GLU A 159 13.31 -14.80 -16.53
CA GLU A 159 14.43 -14.83 -17.46
C GLU A 159 14.85 -13.39 -17.77
N LYS A 160 16.13 -13.09 -17.51
CA LYS A 160 16.72 -11.82 -17.96
C LYS A 160 16.75 -11.87 -19.48
N LYS A 161 15.88 -11.14 -20.15
CA LYS A 161 16.04 -10.88 -21.57
C LYS A 161 17.30 -10.02 -21.74
N ASN A 162 18.36 -10.61 -22.31
CA ASN A 162 19.53 -9.89 -22.78
C ASN A 162 19.16 -8.88 -23.86
#